data_2a25f91ef830644640cb02dfe92d8aa8
#
_entry.id   2a25f91ef830644640cb02dfe92d8aa8
#
_cell.length_a   1.000
_cell.length_b   1.000
_cell.length_c   1.000
_cell.angle_alpha   90.00
_cell.angle_beta   90.00
_cell.angle_gamma   90.00
#
_symmetry.space_group_name_H-M   'P 1'
#
loop_
_entity.id
_entity.type
_entity.pdbx_description
1 polymer ?
#
loop_
_entity_poly.entity_id
_entity_poly.type
_entity_poly.pdbx_seq_one_letter_code
_entity_poly.pdbx_strand_id
1 'polypeptide(L)'
;MSRHVICGSAFIALAAISVVSAADHSSDSSSVLHYPATTRGSIVDRYHGTEVPDPYRWMEAPSADLSAWIAAQNELAQPYLDSIPARETFRKRLTELWDYEQYGYTWLDDKSRMPVKKGGRYFFVEKSGKQNQGVLYWAPSLDAEPRVLVDANALSADATASLADYSISPDGRFVAHAVSDGGTDWDTWHVREVESGRDLPDLIGDTKFTGVSWLPDASAFYYSRYPKGADGKGDDQKQVSVYRHRL
;
A
#
# COMPACT_ATOMS: atom_id res chain seq x y z
N MET A 1 75.32 26.80 29.73
CA MET A 1 76.37 26.41 28.78
C MET A 1 75.99 25.06 28.19
N SER A 2 76.15 24.88 26.91
CA SER A 2 75.98 23.73 26.05
C SER A 2 74.57 23.52 25.45
N ARG A 3 74.51 23.92 24.21
CA ARG A 3 73.45 23.62 23.23
C ARG A 3 73.70 22.23 22.64
N HIS A 4 72.66 21.41 22.61
CA HIS A 4 72.64 20.23 21.75
C HIS A 4 71.56 20.41 20.68
N VAL A 5 71.98 20.51 19.46
CA VAL A 5 71.17 20.49 18.26
C VAL A 5 70.87 19.03 17.94
N ILE A 6 69.61 18.64 17.87
CA ILE A 6 69.17 17.33 17.40
C ILE A 6 68.55 17.52 16.02
N CYS A 7 69.26 16.99 15.05
CA CYS A 7 68.86 16.92 13.64
C CYS A 7 67.71 15.91 13.46
N GLY A 8 66.53 16.39 13.11
CA GLY A 8 65.38 15.51 12.84
C GLY A 8 65.36 15.10 11.37
N SER A 9 65.51 13.81 11.12
CA SER A 9 65.38 13.24 9.78
C SER A 9 63.89 13.13 9.41
N ALA A 10 63.52 13.84 8.38
CA ALA A 10 62.16 13.71 7.82
C ALA A 10 62.03 12.42 7.00
N PHE A 11 61.21 11.51 7.42
CA PHE A 11 60.77 10.37 6.62
C PHE A 11 59.66 10.83 5.68
N ILE A 12 59.93 10.87 4.40
CA ILE A 12 58.97 11.06 3.33
C ILE A 12 58.31 9.68 3.09
N ALA A 13 57.09 9.49 3.59
CA ALA A 13 56.29 8.34 3.23
C ALA A 13 55.70 8.53 1.83
N LEU A 14 56.19 7.79 0.86
CA LEU A 14 55.61 7.69 -0.47
C LEU A 14 54.33 6.89 -0.36
N ALA A 15 53.19 7.56 -0.43
CA ALA A 15 51.89 6.89 -0.58
C ALA A 15 51.77 6.36 -2.02
N ALA A 16 51.84 5.07 -2.19
CA ALA A 16 51.53 4.40 -3.44
C ALA A 16 50.02 4.53 -3.72
N ILE A 17 49.65 5.42 -4.65
CA ILE A 17 48.29 5.48 -5.18
C ILE A 17 48.14 4.27 -6.09
N SER A 18 47.45 3.24 -5.60
CA SER A 18 46.98 2.15 -6.43
C SER A 18 45.90 2.69 -7.36
N VAL A 19 46.24 2.89 -8.61
CA VAL A 19 45.29 3.11 -9.68
C VAL A 19 44.49 1.82 -9.82
N VAL A 20 43.25 1.82 -9.30
CA VAL A 20 42.28 0.80 -9.63
C VAL A 20 41.96 0.98 -11.10
N SER A 21 42.55 0.14 -11.93
CA SER A 21 42.21 0.02 -13.34
C SER A 21 40.72 -0.25 -13.43
N ALA A 22 39.99 0.70 -14.03
CA ALA A 22 38.61 0.45 -14.40
C ALA A 22 38.59 -0.81 -15.29
N ALA A 23 38.02 -1.89 -14.78
CA ALA A 23 37.80 -3.05 -15.60
C ALA A 23 36.99 -2.61 -16.83
N ASP A 24 37.52 -2.89 -18.00
CA ASP A 24 36.83 -2.79 -19.26
C ASP A 24 35.43 -3.37 -19.10
N HIS A 25 34.43 -2.49 -19.12
CA HIS A 25 33.08 -2.91 -19.41
C HIS A 25 33.13 -3.36 -20.88
N SER A 26 33.45 -4.64 -21.07
CA SER A 26 33.18 -5.30 -22.31
C SER A 26 31.73 -4.95 -22.68
N SER A 27 31.57 -4.27 -23.79
CA SER A 27 30.29 -4.00 -24.43
C SER A 27 29.58 -5.34 -24.64
N ASP A 28 28.87 -5.77 -23.61
CA ASP A 28 27.87 -6.80 -23.74
C ASP A 28 26.90 -6.24 -24.77
N SER A 29 26.77 -6.93 -25.90
CA SER A 29 25.82 -6.61 -26.94
C SER A 29 24.43 -6.70 -26.33
N SER A 30 24.00 -5.61 -25.68
CA SER A 30 22.65 -5.47 -25.15
C SER A 30 21.72 -5.72 -26.34
N SER A 31 21.10 -6.86 -26.37
CA SER A 31 20.06 -7.16 -27.35
C SER A 31 19.04 -6.03 -27.25
N VAL A 32 18.91 -5.27 -28.33
CA VAL A 32 17.97 -4.14 -28.39
C VAL A 32 16.60 -4.71 -28.07
N LEU A 33 16.01 -4.27 -26.98
CA LEU A 33 14.67 -4.71 -26.61
C LEU A 33 13.67 -4.15 -27.62
N HIS A 34 12.95 -5.05 -28.31
CA HIS A 34 11.89 -4.68 -29.20
C HIS A 34 10.56 -4.58 -28.45
N TYR A 35 10.17 -3.35 -28.12
CA TYR A 35 8.92 -3.11 -27.41
C TYR A 35 7.71 -3.40 -28.33
N PRO A 36 6.62 -3.99 -27.78
CA PRO A 36 5.37 -4.14 -28.50
C PRO A 36 4.85 -2.79 -29.00
N ALA A 37 4.33 -2.79 -30.23
CA ALA A 37 3.78 -1.58 -30.83
C ALA A 37 2.58 -1.09 -30.01
N THR A 38 2.55 0.21 -29.73
CA THR A 38 1.44 0.84 -29.01
C THR A 38 0.55 1.57 -30.01
N THR A 39 -0.73 1.20 -30.06
CA THR A 39 -1.72 1.84 -30.92
C THR A 39 -1.92 3.29 -30.53
N ARG A 40 -1.86 4.19 -31.51
CA ARG A 40 -2.13 5.62 -31.32
C ARG A 40 -3.52 5.96 -31.81
N GLY A 41 -4.35 6.50 -30.93
CA GLY A 41 -5.66 7.06 -31.25
C GLY A 41 -5.56 8.47 -31.85
N SER A 42 -6.71 9.00 -32.24
CA SER A 42 -6.82 10.35 -32.85
C SER A 42 -7.55 11.36 -31.93
N ILE A 43 -7.66 11.08 -30.64
CA ILE A 43 -8.34 11.97 -29.69
C ILE A 43 -7.51 13.23 -29.49
N VAL A 44 -8.19 14.36 -29.53
CA VAL A 44 -7.61 15.70 -29.30
C VAL A 44 -8.52 16.46 -28.36
N ASP A 45 -8.00 16.90 -27.25
CA ASP A 45 -8.68 17.81 -26.33
C ASP A 45 -8.36 19.27 -26.68
N ARG A 46 -9.24 20.18 -26.26
CA ARG A 46 -9.05 21.60 -26.47
C ARG A 46 -9.11 22.37 -25.16
N TYR A 47 -7.97 22.89 -24.72
CA TYR A 47 -7.84 23.69 -23.50
C TYR A 47 -7.50 25.15 -23.84
N HIS A 48 -8.33 26.10 -23.45
CA HIS A 48 -8.11 27.53 -23.66
C HIS A 48 -7.77 27.88 -25.13
N GLY A 49 -8.36 27.18 -26.08
CA GLY A 49 -8.13 27.39 -27.50
C GLY A 49 -6.94 26.63 -28.12
N THR A 50 -6.15 25.92 -27.29
CA THR A 50 -5.03 25.09 -27.73
C THR A 50 -5.47 23.65 -27.89
N GLU A 51 -5.11 23.02 -29.00
CA GLU A 51 -5.34 21.59 -29.23
C GLU A 51 -4.22 20.77 -28.59
N VAL A 52 -4.62 19.76 -27.80
CA VAL A 52 -3.72 18.85 -27.09
C VAL A 52 -4.05 17.43 -27.53
N PRO A 53 -3.23 16.78 -28.38
CA PRO A 53 -3.46 15.40 -28.77
C PRO A 53 -3.27 14.44 -27.60
N ASP A 54 -4.23 13.51 -27.46
CA ASP A 54 -4.14 12.42 -26.48
C ASP A 54 -4.29 11.07 -27.19
N PRO A 55 -3.21 10.57 -27.82
CA PRO A 55 -3.25 9.35 -28.60
C PRO A 55 -3.39 8.08 -27.74
N TYR A 56 -3.30 8.17 -26.44
CA TYR A 56 -3.33 7.04 -25.52
C TYR A 56 -4.51 7.06 -24.55
N ARG A 57 -5.53 7.88 -24.79
CA ARG A 57 -6.76 7.97 -24.00
C ARG A 57 -7.43 6.60 -23.77
N TRP A 58 -7.28 5.68 -24.73
CA TRP A 58 -7.81 4.33 -24.62
C TRP A 58 -7.22 3.52 -23.46
N MET A 59 -6.09 3.95 -22.88
CA MET A 59 -5.46 3.32 -21.72
C MET A 59 -6.07 3.75 -20.37
N GLU A 60 -6.93 4.78 -20.33
CA GLU A 60 -7.51 5.29 -19.09
C GLU A 60 -8.62 4.41 -18.52
N ALA A 61 -9.25 3.60 -19.35
CA ALA A 61 -10.34 2.73 -18.93
C ALA A 61 -10.00 1.24 -19.15
N PRO A 62 -10.42 0.34 -18.25
CA PRO A 62 -10.26 -1.10 -18.43
C PRO A 62 -10.90 -1.57 -19.75
N SER A 63 -10.12 -2.29 -20.55
CA SER A 63 -10.56 -2.83 -21.84
C SER A 63 -9.76 -4.09 -22.19
N ALA A 64 -10.27 -4.88 -23.15
CA ALA A 64 -9.54 -6.03 -23.66
C ALA A 64 -8.23 -5.62 -24.34
N ASP A 65 -8.23 -4.49 -25.07
CA ASP A 65 -7.04 -3.98 -25.75
C ASP A 65 -5.96 -3.54 -24.75
N LEU A 66 -6.35 -2.86 -23.65
CA LEU A 66 -5.43 -2.50 -22.58
C LEU A 66 -4.85 -3.74 -21.90
N SER A 67 -5.69 -4.74 -21.63
CA SER A 67 -5.25 -6.01 -21.02
C SER A 67 -4.26 -6.75 -21.92
N ALA A 68 -4.52 -6.81 -23.22
CA ALA A 68 -3.62 -7.42 -24.20
C ALA A 68 -2.28 -6.65 -24.30
N TRP A 69 -2.32 -5.31 -24.29
CA TRP A 69 -1.12 -4.48 -24.32
C TRP A 69 -0.26 -4.69 -23.06
N ILE A 70 -0.89 -4.72 -21.86
CA ILE A 70 -0.19 -5.01 -20.61
C ILE A 70 0.46 -6.39 -20.64
N ALA A 71 -0.26 -7.42 -21.12
CA ALA A 71 0.29 -8.77 -21.25
C ALA A 71 1.53 -8.80 -22.14
N ALA A 72 1.47 -8.17 -23.31
CA ALA A 72 2.59 -8.11 -24.25
C ALA A 72 3.81 -7.37 -23.65
N GLN A 73 3.61 -6.29 -22.88
CA GLN A 73 4.68 -5.60 -22.18
C GLN A 73 5.32 -6.50 -21.10
N ASN A 74 4.50 -7.26 -20.37
CA ASN A 74 4.98 -8.18 -19.35
C ASN A 74 5.76 -9.36 -19.94
N GLU A 75 5.33 -9.89 -21.10
CA GLU A 75 6.06 -10.94 -21.85
C GLU A 75 7.48 -10.49 -22.24
N LEU A 76 7.68 -9.21 -22.52
CA LEU A 76 9.00 -8.65 -22.79
C LEU A 76 9.79 -8.39 -21.51
N ALA A 77 9.15 -7.79 -20.50
CA ALA A 77 9.83 -7.32 -19.29
C ALA A 77 10.24 -8.48 -18.37
N GLN A 78 9.41 -9.51 -18.23
CA GLN A 78 9.64 -10.57 -17.25
C GLN A 78 10.92 -11.38 -17.53
N PRO A 79 11.20 -11.87 -18.75
CA PRO A 79 12.45 -12.58 -19.05
C PRO A 79 13.69 -11.71 -18.82
N TYR A 80 13.61 -10.41 -19.13
CA TYR A 80 14.71 -9.48 -18.85
C TYR A 80 14.99 -9.36 -17.35
N LEU A 81 13.95 -9.15 -16.54
CA LEU A 81 14.07 -9.07 -15.09
C LEU A 81 14.60 -10.38 -14.48
N ASP A 82 14.14 -11.52 -14.98
CA ASP A 82 14.57 -12.84 -14.52
C ASP A 82 16.03 -13.15 -14.89
N SER A 83 16.56 -12.53 -15.95
CA SER A 83 17.95 -12.68 -16.37
C SER A 83 18.95 -11.92 -15.48
N ILE A 84 18.49 -11.02 -14.61
CA ILE A 84 19.38 -10.22 -13.74
C ILE A 84 20.03 -11.11 -12.68
N PRO A 85 21.35 -11.33 -12.69
CA PRO A 85 22.00 -12.31 -11.78
C PRO A 85 21.79 -12.00 -10.29
N ALA A 86 21.70 -10.71 -9.93
CA ALA A 86 21.53 -10.28 -8.56
C ALA A 86 20.09 -10.40 -8.03
N ARG A 87 19.09 -10.59 -8.91
CA ARG A 87 17.67 -10.57 -8.56
C ARG A 87 17.31 -11.53 -7.42
N GLU A 88 17.74 -12.79 -7.53
CA GLU A 88 17.45 -13.80 -6.52
C GLU A 88 18.11 -13.50 -5.16
N THR A 89 19.33 -12.96 -5.18
CA THR A 89 20.02 -12.54 -3.97
C THR A 89 19.28 -11.40 -3.27
N PHE A 90 18.84 -10.39 -4.03
CA PHE A 90 18.02 -9.31 -3.49
C PHE A 90 16.68 -9.81 -2.97
N ARG A 91 15.98 -10.65 -3.74
CA ARG A 91 14.68 -11.21 -3.34
C ARG A 91 14.80 -11.96 -2.01
N LYS A 92 15.79 -12.85 -1.91
CA LYS A 92 16.05 -13.62 -0.68
C LYS A 92 16.33 -12.69 0.50
N ARG A 93 17.21 -11.70 0.31
CA ARG A 93 17.59 -10.79 1.39
C ARG A 93 16.42 -9.90 1.83
N LEU A 94 15.62 -9.40 0.89
CA LEU A 94 14.42 -8.64 1.21
C LEU A 94 13.40 -9.50 1.96
N THR A 95 13.19 -10.74 1.54
CA THR A 95 12.29 -11.67 2.24
C THR A 95 12.74 -11.90 3.69
N GLU A 96 14.04 -12.10 3.93
CA GLU A 96 14.59 -12.24 5.28
C GLU A 96 14.39 -10.96 6.13
N LEU A 97 14.59 -9.79 5.53
CA LEU A 97 14.46 -8.51 6.22
C LEU A 97 13.01 -8.15 6.55
N TRP A 98 12.04 -8.58 5.73
CA TRP A 98 10.62 -8.33 5.98
C TRP A 98 9.94 -9.42 6.85
N ASP A 99 10.60 -10.54 7.11
CA ASP A 99 10.05 -11.66 7.87
C ASP A 99 10.17 -11.38 9.39
N TYR A 100 9.41 -10.41 9.88
CA TYR A 100 9.27 -10.08 11.30
C TYR A 100 7.83 -9.70 11.63
N GLU A 101 7.46 -9.87 12.90
CA GLU A 101 6.15 -9.47 13.40
C GLU A 101 6.01 -7.94 13.37
N GLN A 102 4.90 -7.47 12.83
CA GLN A 102 4.58 -6.05 12.73
C GLN A 102 3.27 -5.77 13.46
N TYR A 103 3.29 -4.78 14.31
CA TYR A 103 2.12 -4.31 15.04
C TYR A 103 1.64 -2.97 14.50
N GLY A 104 0.33 -2.81 14.38
CA GLY A 104 -0.28 -1.54 14.01
C GLY A 104 -0.05 -1.12 12.56
N TYR A 105 -0.23 -2.03 11.62
CA TYR A 105 -0.07 -1.74 10.20
C TYR A 105 -1.38 -1.22 9.61
N THR A 106 -1.61 0.08 9.73
CA THR A 106 -2.58 0.82 8.90
C THR A 106 -1.95 2.12 8.42
N TRP A 107 -2.33 2.56 7.24
CA TRP A 107 -1.75 3.73 6.55
C TRP A 107 -1.98 5.06 7.26
N LEU A 108 -2.98 5.15 8.12
CA LEU A 108 -3.59 6.41 8.52
C LEU A 108 -3.26 6.86 9.94
N ASP A 109 -2.66 6.02 10.79
CA ASP A 109 -2.44 6.45 12.18
C ASP A 109 -1.17 5.84 12.81
N ASP A 110 -0.21 6.71 13.14
CA ASP A 110 0.94 6.39 14.00
C ASP A 110 0.51 5.89 15.41
N LYS A 111 -0.77 6.10 15.76
CA LYS A 111 -1.37 5.63 17.04
C LYS A 111 -1.79 4.15 17.00
N SER A 112 -1.86 3.52 15.84
CA SER A 112 -2.34 2.14 15.66
C SER A 112 -1.34 1.07 16.10
N ARG A 113 -0.12 1.45 16.49
CA ARG A 113 0.90 0.51 16.96
C ARG A 113 0.65 -0.03 18.36
N MET A 114 -0.31 0.51 19.08
CA MET A 114 -0.67 0.09 20.43
C MET A 114 -2.09 -0.44 20.48
N PRO A 115 -2.37 -1.46 21.30
CA PRO A 115 -3.73 -1.92 21.52
C PRO A 115 -4.66 -0.80 21.99
N VAL A 116 -5.77 -0.61 21.31
CA VAL A 116 -6.80 0.37 21.68
C VAL A 116 -7.81 -0.29 22.62
N LYS A 117 -8.06 0.32 23.77
CA LYS A 117 -9.08 -0.16 24.72
C LYS A 117 -10.43 0.51 24.50
N LYS A 118 -11.47 -0.27 24.20
CA LYS A 118 -12.85 0.16 24.06
C LYS A 118 -13.80 -0.86 24.72
N GLY A 119 -14.78 -0.39 25.46
CA GLY A 119 -15.78 -1.27 26.12
C GLY A 119 -15.18 -2.40 26.95
N GLY A 120 -14.01 -2.16 27.58
CA GLY A 120 -13.29 -3.16 28.38
C GLY A 120 -12.48 -4.18 27.56
N ARG A 121 -12.50 -4.12 26.23
CA ARG A 121 -11.76 -4.99 25.32
C ARG A 121 -10.57 -4.26 24.71
N TYR A 122 -9.59 -5.02 24.22
CA TYR A 122 -8.40 -4.52 23.51
C TYR A 122 -8.46 -4.91 22.05
N PHE A 123 -8.13 -3.97 21.17
CA PHE A 123 -8.13 -4.13 19.72
C PHE A 123 -6.78 -3.73 19.17
N PHE A 124 -6.23 -4.53 18.27
CA PHE A 124 -4.93 -4.27 17.66
C PHE A 124 -4.80 -4.99 16.32
N VAL A 125 -3.95 -4.46 15.47
CA VAL A 125 -3.59 -5.10 14.20
C VAL A 125 -2.22 -5.73 14.33
N GLU A 126 -2.10 -6.96 13.89
CA GLU A 126 -0.85 -7.69 13.85
C GLU A 126 -0.67 -8.33 12.47
N LYS A 127 0.56 -8.35 12.00
CA LYS A 127 0.95 -8.98 10.75
C LYS A 127 2.18 -9.82 11.00
N SER A 128 2.12 -11.12 10.74
CA SER A 128 3.33 -11.94 10.64
C SER A 128 4.09 -11.59 9.37
N GLY A 129 5.42 -11.73 9.39
CA GLY A 129 6.29 -11.22 8.32
C GLY A 129 5.94 -11.70 6.91
N LYS A 130 5.33 -12.88 6.76
CA LYS A 130 4.98 -13.50 5.47
C LYS A 130 3.54 -13.27 5.02
N GLN A 131 2.70 -12.73 5.88
CA GLN A 131 1.33 -12.38 5.49
C GLN A 131 1.34 -11.17 4.54
N ASN A 132 0.42 -11.14 3.58
CA ASN A 132 0.26 -9.99 2.70
C ASN A 132 -0.38 -8.81 3.43
N GLN A 133 -1.39 -9.08 4.28
CA GLN A 133 -2.19 -8.09 4.99
C GLN A 133 -2.12 -8.29 6.50
N GLY A 134 -2.31 -7.19 7.25
CA GLY A 134 -2.52 -7.25 8.69
C GLY A 134 -3.88 -7.84 9.04
N VAL A 135 -3.95 -8.45 10.21
CA VAL A 135 -5.18 -9.02 10.78
C VAL A 135 -5.58 -8.18 11.98
N LEU A 136 -6.83 -7.74 12.03
CA LEU A 136 -7.41 -7.07 13.19
C LEU A 136 -7.86 -8.11 14.20
N TYR A 137 -7.33 -8.01 15.41
CA TYR A 137 -7.67 -8.87 16.55
C TYR A 137 -8.40 -8.08 17.63
N TRP A 138 -9.07 -8.83 18.49
CA TRP A 138 -9.53 -8.33 19.78
C TRP A 138 -9.27 -9.33 20.90
N ALA A 139 -9.15 -8.83 22.14
CA ALA A 139 -8.98 -9.65 23.32
C ALA A 139 -9.71 -9.04 24.53
N PRO A 140 -10.23 -9.85 25.48
CA PRO A 140 -10.88 -9.33 26.67
C PRO A 140 -9.88 -8.74 27.69
N SER A 141 -8.61 -9.13 27.63
CA SER A 141 -7.49 -8.56 28.38
C SER A 141 -6.20 -8.68 27.59
N LEU A 142 -5.12 -7.99 27.99
CA LEU A 142 -3.83 -8.07 27.31
C LEU A 142 -3.15 -9.45 27.45
N ASP A 143 -3.51 -10.21 28.47
CA ASP A 143 -2.94 -11.54 28.72
C ASP A 143 -3.82 -12.68 28.17
N ALA A 144 -4.96 -12.34 27.53
CA ALA A 144 -5.85 -13.33 26.96
C ALA A 144 -5.47 -13.63 25.52
N GLU A 145 -5.80 -14.86 25.08
CA GLU A 145 -5.63 -15.29 23.68
C GLU A 145 -6.42 -14.37 22.75
N PRO A 146 -5.78 -13.75 21.77
CA PRO A 146 -6.47 -12.90 20.80
C PRO A 146 -7.42 -13.69 19.90
N ARG A 147 -8.54 -13.05 19.56
CA ARG A 147 -9.50 -13.57 18.60
C ARG A 147 -9.45 -12.75 17.32
N VAL A 148 -9.45 -13.42 16.18
CA VAL A 148 -9.51 -12.74 14.86
C VAL A 148 -10.86 -12.00 14.77
N LEU A 149 -10.78 -10.72 14.42
CA LEU A 149 -11.95 -9.89 14.18
C LEU A 149 -12.15 -9.62 12.69
N VAL A 150 -11.08 -9.19 11.99
CA VAL A 150 -11.08 -9.02 10.52
C VAL A 150 -9.75 -9.52 9.97
N ASP A 151 -9.81 -10.53 9.10
CA ASP A 151 -8.66 -11.04 8.37
C ASP A 151 -8.77 -10.63 6.90
N ALA A 152 -8.01 -9.61 6.51
CA ALA A 152 -8.00 -9.13 5.13
C ALA A 152 -7.40 -10.15 4.14
N ASN A 153 -6.56 -11.08 4.60
CA ASN A 153 -6.00 -12.14 3.76
C ASN A 153 -7.06 -13.14 3.27
N ALA A 154 -8.21 -13.21 3.97
CA ALA A 154 -9.33 -14.07 3.61
C ALA A 154 -10.42 -13.39 2.76
N LEU A 155 -10.30 -12.08 2.50
CA LEU A 155 -11.35 -11.30 1.80
C LEU A 155 -11.29 -11.44 0.28
N SER A 156 -10.12 -11.74 -0.30
CA SER A 156 -9.98 -11.98 -1.74
C SER A 156 -9.02 -13.14 -2.00
N ALA A 157 -9.30 -13.91 -3.06
CA ALA A 157 -8.51 -15.09 -3.42
C ALA A 157 -7.10 -14.75 -3.90
N ASP A 158 -6.91 -13.55 -4.45
CA ASP A 158 -5.63 -13.02 -4.96
C ASP A 158 -4.89 -12.15 -3.94
N ALA A 159 -5.44 -12.01 -2.72
CA ALA A 159 -4.91 -11.19 -1.64
C ALA A 159 -4.71 -9.70 -2.00
N THR A 160 -5.51 -9.18 -2.93
CA THR A 160 -5.52 -7.75 -3.31
C THR A 160 -6.40 -6.91 -2.40
N ALA A 161 -7.37 -7.51 -1.69
CA ALA A 161 -8.15 -6.81 -0.69
C ALA A 161 -7.31 -6.47 0.55
N SER A 162 -7.50 -5.26 1.08
CA SER A 162 -6.80 -4.79 2.28
C SER A 162 -7.76 -4.16 3.28
N LEU A 163 -7.42 -4.24 4.57
CA LEU A 163 -8.06 -3.46 5.62
C LEU A 163 -7.54 -2.01 5.54
N ALA A 164 -8.31 -1.13 4.89
CA ALA A 164 -7.91 0.26 4.68
C ALA A 164 -8.00 1.09 5.96
N ASP A 165 -9.07 0.91 6.75
CA ASP A 165 -9.28 1.60 8.04
C ASP A 165 -10.25 0.81 8.93
N TYR A 166 -10.26 1.12 10.22
CA TYR A 166 -11.26 0.60 11.15
C TYR A 166 -11.54 1.56 12.29
N SER A 167 -12.74 1.51 12.84
CA SER A 167 -13.16 2.30 13.99
C SER A 167 -14.03 1.45 14.92
N ILE A 168 -13.63 1.39 16.19
CA ILE A 168 -14.33 0.63 17.21
C ILE A 168 -15.38 1.51 17.89
N SER A 169 -16.59 1.00 18.08
CA SER A 169 -17.63 1.69 18.83
C SER A 169 -17.18 1.96 20.28
N PRO A 170 -17.68 3.03 20.94
CA PRO A 170 -17.27 3.39 22.30
C PRO A 170 -17.47 2.27 23.33
N ASP A 171 -18.54 1.47 23.16
CA ASP A 171 -18.88 0.33 24.01
C ASP A 171 -18.13 -0.97 23.64
N GLY A 172 -17.32 -0.95 22.56
CA GLY A 172 -16.55 -2.10 22.09
C GLY A 172 -17.39 -3.23 21.50
N ARG A 173 -18.67 -3.01 21.17
CA ARG A 173 -19.59 -4.03 20.64
C ARG A 173 -19.47 -4.18 19.13
N PHE A 174 -19.15 -3.11 18.42
CA PHE A 174 -19.09 -3.07 16.97
C PHE A 174 -17.74 -2.54 16.48
N VAL A 175 -17.34 -3.01 15.31
CA VAL A 175 -16.28 -2.42 14.50
C VAL A 175 -16.85 -2.03 13.14
N ALA A 176 -16.67 -0.77 12.76
CA ALA A 176 -16.79 -0.36 11.37
C ALA A 176 -15.42 -0.56 10.73
N HIS A 177 -15.32 -1.29 9.62
CA HIS A 177 -14.07 -1.56 8.95
C HIS A 177 -14.20 -1.34 7.45
N ALA A 178 -13.20 -0.69 6.88
CA ALA A 178 -13.13 -0.36 5.47
C ALA A 178 -12.28 -1.39 4.73
N VAL A 179 -12.80 -1.89 3.64
CA VAL A 179 -12.11 -2.80 2.73
C VAL A 179 -11.84 -2.07 1.42
N SER A 180 -10.57 -1.97 1.05
CA SER A 180 -10.14 -1.53 -0.27
C SER A 180 -9.85 -2.74 -1.14
N ASP A 181 -10.31 -2.74 -2.38
CA ASP A 181 -10.12 -3.82 -3.33
C ASP A 181 -9.20 -3.39 -4.48
N GLY A 182 -8.26 -4.27 -4.84
CA GLY A 182 -7.37 -4.09 -5.98
C GLY A 182 -6.44 -2.88 -5.93
N GLY A 183 -6.14 -2.33 -4.73
CA GLY A 183 -5.25 -1.18 -4.56
C GLY A 183 -5.86 0.14 -5.03
N THR A 184 -7.18 0.20 -5.15
CA THR A 184 -7.91 1.45 -5.38
C THR A 184 -7.99 2.24 -4.07
N ASP A 185 -8.16 3.57 -4.18
CA ASP A 185 -8.43 4.40 -3.00
C ASP A 185 -9.91 4.34 -2.57
N TRP A 186 -10.73 3.59 -3.28
CA TRP A 186 -12.14 3.43 -2.98
C TRP A 186 -12.36 2.32 -1.97
N ASP A 187 -13.10 2.64 -0.90
CA ASP A 187 -13.36 1.76 0.20
C ASP A 187 -14.85 1.40 0.29
N THR A 188 -15.11 0.20 0.77
CA THR A 188 -16.43 -0.22 1.22
C THR A 188 -16.38 -0.48 2.72
N TRP A 189 -17.21 0.23 3.48
CA TRP A 189 -17.33 0.03 4.91
C TRP A 189 -18.36 -1.02 5.23
N HIS A 190 -18.00 -1.88 6.18
CA HIS A 190 -18.80 -2.91 6.79
C HIS A 190 -18.90 -2.63 8.28
N VAL A 191 -19.95 -3.15 8.91
CA VAL A 191 -20.09 -3.12 10.37
C VAL A 191 -20.16 -4.55 10.88
N ARG A 192 -19.28 -4.90 11.81
CA ARG A 192 -19.19 -6.25 12.40
C ARG A 192 -19.45 -6.20 13.90
N GLU A 193 -20.26 -7.14 14.41
CA GLU A 193 -20.41 -7.37 15.83
C GLU A 193 -19.17 -8.11 16.36
N VAL A 194 -18.52 -7.54 17.37
CA VAL A 194 -17.22 -8.01 17.88
C VAL A 194 -17.31 -9.42 18.48
N GLU A 195 -18.31 -9.69 19.30
CA GLU A 195 -18.40 -10.97 20.02
C GLU A 195 -18.74 -12.15 19.10
N SER A 196 -19.67 -11.97 18.19
CA SER A 196 -20.09 -13.02 17.26
C SER A 196 -19.25 -13.13 16.01
N GLY A 197 -18.48 -12.06 15.67
CA GLY A 197 -17.75 -11.95 14.40
C GLY A 197 -18.65 -11.81 13.17
N ARG A 198 -19.96 -11.56 13.35
CA ARG A 198 -20.94 -11.49 12.27
C ARG A 198 -21.05 -10.07 11.73
N ASP A 199 -21.01 -9.94 10.41
CA ASP A 199 -21.30 -8.68 9.75
C ASP A 199 -22.79 -8.35 9.81
N LEU A 200 -23.09 -7.08 10.05
CA LEU A 200 -24.42 -6.52 9.82
C LEU A 200 -24.65 -6.39 8.30
N PRO A 201 -25.92 -6.31 7.86
CA PRO A 201 -26.23 -6.25 6.42
C PRO A 201 -25.81 -4.93 5.74
N ASP A 202 -25.31 -3.99 6.49
CA ASP A 202 -24.98 -2.64 6.05
C ASP A 202 -23.70 -2.63 5.23
N LEU A 203 -23.77 -2.06 4.00
CA LEU A 203 -22.65 -1.81 3.13
C LEU A 203 -22.64 -0.34 2.75
N ILE A 204 -21.52 0.35 3.00
CA ILE A 204 -21.36 1.77 2.72
C ILE A 204 -20.22 1.94 1.71
N GLY A 205 -20.57 2.13 0.46
CA GLY A 205 -19.64 2.39 -0.64
C GLY A 205 -19.50 3.86 -0.98
N ASP A 206 -18.81 4.13 -2.09
CA ASP A 206 -18.51 5.46 -2.60
C ASP A 206 -17.72 6.33 -1.59
N THR A 207 -16.88 5.67 -0.79
CA THR A 207 -16.03 6.29 0.22
C THR A 207 -14.57 6.25 -0.21
N LYS A 208 -13.83 7.31 0.08
CA LYS A 208 -12.43 7.47 -0.25
C LYS A 208 -11.80 8.43 0.75
N PHE A 209 -10.69 8.04 1.39
CA PHE A 209 -9.98 8.85 2.40
C PHE A 209 -10.89 9.38 3.51
N THR A 210 -11.80 8.55 4.01
CA THR A 210 -12.75 8.91 5.06
C THR A 210 -12.64 7.97 6.25
N GLY A 211 -12.84 8.49 7.45
CA GLY A 211 -12.97 7.72 8.68
C GLY A 211 -14.40 7.68 9.18
N VAL A 212 -14.62 6.89 10.23
CA VAL A 212 -15.89 6.75 10.95
C VAL A 212 -15.79 7.38 12.32
N SER A 213 -16.78 8.22 12.67
CA SER A 213 -16.93 8.86 13.99
C SER A 213 -18.20 8.39 14.66
N TRP A 214 -18.06 7.52 15.67
CA TRP A 214 -19.18 6.96 16.41
C TRP A 214 -19.86 7.98 17.33
N LEU A 215 -21.17 7.86 17.48
CA LEU A 215 -21.88 8.49 18.60
C LEU A 215 -21.46 7.83 19.92
N PRO A 216 -21.51 8.57 21.05
CA PRO A 216 -21.14 8.03 22.35
C PRO A 216 -21.94 6.81 22.80
N ASP A 217 -23.21 6.69 22.36
CA ASP A 217 -24.12 5.59 22.65
C ASP A 217 -24.01 4.40 21.68
N ALA A 218 -23.07 4.48 20.72
CA ALA A 218 -22.85 3.49 19.66
C ALA A 218 -24.08 3.20 18.77
N SER A 219 -25.15 4.02 18.80
CA SER A 219 -26.36 3.82 18.00
C SER A 219 -26.20 4.23 16.53
N ALA A 220 -25.18 5.01 16.23
CA ALA A 220 -24.89 5.51 14.89
C ALA A 220 -23.45 6.01 14.79
N PHE A 221 -23.01 6.28 13.57
CA PHE A 221 -21.76 6.98 13.30
C PHE A 221 -21.90 7.97 12.14
N TYR A 222 -21.00 8.93 12.08
CA TYR A 222 -20.82 9.83 10.95
C TYR A 222 -19.67 9.35 10.07
N TYR A 223 -19.81 9.54 8.77
CA TYR A 223 -18.81 9.28 7.75
C TYR A 223 -18.99 10.23 6.58
N SER A 224 -18.00 10.36 5.73
CA SER A 224 -18.15 11.13 4.48
C SER A 224 -18.09 10.20 3.27
N ARG A 225 -18.84 10.54 2.23
CA ARG A 225 -18.80 9.83 0.94
C ARG A 225 -19.03 10.79 -0.22
N TYR A 226 -18.61 10.37 -1.37
CA TYR A 226 -18.80 11.08 -2.62
C TYR A 226 -20.20 10.82 -3.19
N PRO A 227 -20.81 11.82 -3.86
CA PRO A 227 -22.03 11.59 -4.61
C PRO A 227 -21.77 10.66 -5.80
N LYS A 228 -22.81 9.99 -6.27
CA LYS A 228 -22.67 9.16 -7.45
C LYS A 228 -22.54 10.01 -8.72
N GLY A 229 -21.65 9.59 -9.59
CA GLY A 229 -21.51 10.09 -10.94
C GLY A 229 -22.57 9.53 -11.90
N ALA A 230 -22.46 9.86 -13.15
CA ALA A 230 -23.37 9.40 -14.19
C ALA A 230 -23.25 7.87 -14.45
N ASP A 231 -22.11 7.28 -14.13
CA ASP A 231 -21.83 5.84 -14.20
C ASP A 231 -22.32 5.03 -13.00
N GLY A 232 -22.94 5.73 -12.01
CA GLY A 232 -23.46 5.13 -10.78
C GLY A 232 -22.40 4.84 -9.72
N LYS A 233 -21.13 5.18 -9.95
CA LYS A 233 -20.03 5.08 -8.98
C LYS A 233 -19.77 6.40 -8.29
N GLY A 234 -19.01 6.37 -7.20
CA GLY A 234 -18.57 7.60 -6.52
C GLY A 234 -17.78 8.51 -7.46
N ASP A 235 -18.07 9.78 -7.42
CA ASP A 235 -17.46 10.81 -8.28
C ASP A 235 -16.59 11.73 -7.41
N ASP A 236 -15.28 11.48 -7.40
CA ASP A 236 -14.31 12.23 -6.58
C ASP A 236 -13.97 13.62 -7.15
N GLN A 237 -14.53 13.98 -8.31
CA GLN A 237 -14.49 15.34 -8.84
C GLN A 237 -15.56 16.25 -8.21
N LYS A 238 -16.47 15.67 -7.43
CA LYS A 238 -17.53 16.40 -6.72
C LYS A 238 -17.20 16.55 -5.24
N GLN A 239 -17.86 17.51 -4.62
CA GLN A 239 -17.71 17.76 -3.20
C GLN A 239 -18.28 16.59 -2.38
N VAL A 240 -17.48 16.08 -1.44
CA VAL A 240 -17.87 15.06 -0.47
C VAL A 240 -18.92 15.61 0.49
N SER A 241 -19.85 14.76 0.93
CA SER A 241 -20.89 15.07 1.91
C SER A 241 -20.78 14.18 3.13
N VAL A 242 -21.19 14.71 4.30
CA VAL A 242 -21.23 13.97 5.56
C VAL A 242 -22.60 13.31 5.72
N TYR A 243 -22.57 12.04 6.10
CA TYR A 243 -23.76 11.21 6.32
C TYR A 243 -23.75 10.66 7.74
N ARG A 244 -24.94 10.33 8.23
CA ARG A 244 -25.13 9.58 9.48
C ARG A 244 -25.68 8.22 9.13
N HIS A 245 -24.98 7.16 9.56
CA HIS A 245 -25.45 5.79 9.49
C HIS A 245 -25.97 5.35 10.85
N ARG A 246 -27.14 4.71 10.88
CA ARG A 246 -27.76 4.11 12.08
C ARG A 246 -27.63 2.59 11.98
N LEU A 247 -27.30 1.97 13.09
CA LEU A 247 -27.28 0.52 13.21
C LEU A 247 -28.70 -0.06 13.40
#